data_c3433a32f2d592712d2be0721aaa47cf
#
_entry.id   c3433a32f2d592712d2be0721aaa47cf
#
_cell.length_a   1.000
_cell.length_b   1.000
_cell.length_c   1.000
_cell.angle_alpha   90.00
_cell.angle_beta   90.00
_cell.angle_gamma   90.00
#
_symmetry.space_group_name_H-M   'P 1'
#
loop_
_entity.id
_entity.type
_entity.pdbx_description
1 polymer ?
#
loop_
_entity_poly.entity_id
_entity_poly.type
_entity_poly.pdbx_seq_one_letter_code
_entity_poly.pdbx_strand_id
1 'polypeptide(L)'
;MTQHKHRNPANFGENEIVESNPQTQSLASVLAQAVAFVRQHALRIMAISVAVLVPVFWHRNIAAGDLGSHLYNAWLAQLIRHGQVPGLWLAPRWNNVLFDFLLVGLGRFVSLHVAEKIAVALAVLIFFWGAFAFVCAATKRVPWLLCPVIAMFSYGYSFEMGFLNFYISLGLAFFGIAIFWRGLGWERLIPIVLAPLAMLAHPLGFAWLVAASAYVAIAEAIPRRYQIVLVAAAGVVLFAARYYFWHHDIVQARDDPFHFFNGSDQLLLFGPRYAIPEFALLIFILCALATTFFSRPWGKFRWEDFAVPLELYLVVGLAVILLPDGIRFPQQSSALALLTERLTSVSAVLLCCLLGSLPPRRWHLLACGAIAAIFFTFLYQDTGTINRMETQVEQLVRTLPRNSRVLATLKPPFPESRILVQHIADRACIGHCFSYGNYEPGSGQFRVRATPRNLYAMSSFDSAVNMEDGSYELQPEDLPAYQVYQCSADQERLCIRPLAAGEMNDDLGIHPNDE
;
A
#
# COMPACT_ATOMS: atom_id res chain seq x y z
N MET A 1 6.96 48.04 47.62
CA MET A 1 5.77 47.36 47.13
C MET A 1 5.76 47.43 45.61
N THR A 2 6.32 46.42 44.93
CA THR A 2 6.35 46.30 43.47
C THR A 2 6.00 44.86 43.14
N GLN A 3 4.79 44.66 42.60
CA GLN A 3 4.26 43.37 42.17
C GLN A 3 4.95 42.97 40.84
N HIS A 4 5.76 41.91 40.87
CA HIS A 4 6.18 41.23 39.67
C HIS A 4 5.04 40.38 39.10
N LYS A 5 4.48 40.80 37.96
CA LYS A 5 3.59 39.98 37.13
C LYS A 5 4.42 38.85 36.47
N HIS A 6 4.26 37.62 36.95
CA HIS A 6 4.71 36.43 36.22
C HIS A 6 3.89 36.29 34.92
N ARG A 7 4.57 36.44 33.77
CA ARG A 7 4.02 36.04 32.46
C ARG A 7 3.99 34.50 32.42
N ASN A 8 2.82 33.95 32.33
CA ASN A 8 2.60 32.55 32.01
C ASN A 8 3.17 32.24 30.60
N PRO A 9 3.91 31.15 30.41
CA PRO A 9 4.30 30.69 29.09
C PRO A 9 3.07 30.17 28.34
N ALA A 10 3.00 30.53 27.07
CA ALA A 10 1.92 30.24 26.13
C ALA A 10 1.36 28.82 26.24
N ASN A 11 0.11 28.72 26.63
CA ASN A 11 -0.70 27.53 26.48
C ASN A 11 -0.81 27.21 24.97
N PHE A 12 -0.16 26.12 24.54
CA PHE A 12 -0.52 25.47 23.30
C PHE A 12 -1.91 24.87 23.51
N GLY A 13 -2.92 25.46 22.88
CA GLY A 13 -4.30 25.10 23.02
C GLY A 13 -4.51 23.58 22.86
N GLU A 14 -4.83 22.92 23.95
CA GLU A 14 -5.43 21.61 23.98
C GLU A 14 -6.80 21.74 23.31
N ASN A 15 -6.90 21.43 22.02
CA ASN A 15 -8.18 21.23 21.36
C ASN A 15 -8.71 19.86 21.81
N GLU A 16 -9.24 19.79 23.02
CA GLU A 16 -10.14 18.72 23.43
C GLU A 16 -11.38 18.80 22.55
N ILE A 17 -11.73 17.70 21.91
CA ILE A 17 -13.04 17.55 21.26
C ILE A 17 -14.07 17.58 22.40
N VAL A 18 -14.83 18.66 22.48
CA VAL A 18 -15.88 18.88 23.49
C VAL A 18 -16.85 17.70 23.43
N GLU A 19 -16.98 16.95 24.52
CA GLU A 19 -18.05 15.96 24.70
C GLU A 19 -19.40 16.71 24.70
N SER A 20 -20.10 16.72 23.59
CA SER A 20 -21.48 17.18 23.50
C SER A 20 -22.42 16.09 24.00
N ASN A 21 -23.39 16.49 24.83
CA ASN A 21 -24.52 15.71 25.35
C ASN A 21 -25.17 14.84 24.24
N PRO A 22 -25.49 13.56 24.47
CA PRO A 22 -25.99 12.63 23.43
C PRO A 22 -27.46 12.90 23.07
N GLN A 23 -27.78 14.11 22.60
CA GLN A 23 -29.01 14.34 21.85
C GLN A 23 -28.74 13.92 20.40
N THR A 24 -29.69 13.24 19.79
CA THR A 24 -29.67 12.78 18.39
C THR A 24 -29.17 13.86 17.44
N GLN A 25 -27.87 13.83 17.13
CA GLN A 25 -27.29 14.79 16.18
C GLN A 25 -27.84 14.49 14.78
N SER A 26 -28.28 15.51 14.07
CA SER A 26 -28.72 15.38 12.68
C SER A 26 -27.52 15.25 11.74
N LEU A 27 -27.69 14.64 10.56
CA LEU A 27 -26.66 14.57 9.51
C LEU A 27 -26.05 15.95 9.24
N ALA A 28 -26.90 16.97 9.22
CA ALA A 28 -26.49 18.35 9.01
C ALA A 28 -25.52 18.85 10.09
N SER A 29 -25.70 18.45 11.37
CA SER A 29 -24.81 18.89 12.46
C SER A 29 -23.42 18.22 12.37
N VAL A 30 -23.35 16.95 11.99
CA VAL A 30 -22.08 16.23 11.81
C VAL A 30 -21.31 16.76 10.61
N LEU A 31 -21.99 16.94 9.48
CA LEU A 31 -21.39 17.56 8.30
C LEU A 31 -20.92 18.98 8.63
N ALA A 32 -21.70 19.76 9.38
CA ALA A 32 -21.30 21.09 9.81
C ALA A 32 -20.05 21.08 10.70
N GLN A 33 -19.93 20.12 11.64
CA GLN A 33 -18.73 19.96 12.48
C GLN A 33 -17.51 19.55 11.64
N ALA A 34 -17.65 18.58 10.74
CA ALA A 34 -16.58 18.17 9.82
C ALA A 34 -16.14 19.33 8.92
N VAL A 35 -17.08 20.09 8.35
CA VAL A 35 -16.81 21.28 7.53
C VAL A 35 -16.15 22.37 8.37
N ALA A 36 -16.61 22.61 9.60
CA ALA A 36 -16.00 23.59 10.51
C ALA A 36 -14.56 23.22 10.85
N PHE A 37 -14.28 21.93 11.16
CA PHE A 37 -12.94 21.44 11.40
C PHE A 37 -12.03 21.65 10.18
N VAL A 38 -12.49 21.23 8.99
CA VAL A 38 -11.74 21.40 7.73
C VAL A 38 -11.47 22.89 7.47
N ARG A 39 -12.47 23.75 7.65
CA ARG A 39 -12.34 25.20 7.46
C ARG A 39 -11.36 25.83 8.45
N GLN A 40 -11.43 25.44 9.73
CA GLN A 40 -10.52 25.91 10.77
C GLN A 40 -9.07 25.52 10.50
N HIS A 41 -8.83 24.31 9.93
CA HIS A 41 -7.49 23.78 9.68
C HIS A 41 -7.12 23.75 8.19
N ALA A 42 -7.86 24.46 7.32
CA ALA A 42 -7.75 24.37 5.86
C ALA A 42 -6.31 24.56 5.35
N LEU A 43 -5.61 25.60 5.81
CA LEU A 43 -4.23 25.87 5.41
C LEU A 43 -3.27 24.76 5.84
N ARG A 44 -3.46 24.20 7.04
CA ARG A 44 -2.64 23.09 7.54
C ARG A 44 -2.91 21.80 6.75
N ILE A 45 -4.18 21.47 6.53
CA ILE A 45 -4.58 20.32 5.72
C ILE A 45 -4.02 20.45 4.30
N MET A 46 -4.15 21.61 3.68
CA MET A 46 -3.61 21.87 2.35
C MET A 46 -2.09 21.74 2.33
N ALA A 47 -1.37 22.36 3.26
CA ALA A 47 0.09 22.31 3.33
C ALA A 47 0.59 20.87 3.53
N ILE A 48 -0.03 20.10 4.43
CA ILE A 48 0.32 18.69 4.66
C ILE A 48 -0.01 17.86 3.42
N SER A 49 -1.19 18.04 2.78
CA SER A 49 -1.54 17.33 1.55
C SER A 49 -0.53 17.59 0.43
N VAL A 50 -0.11 18.85 0.24
CA VAL A 50 0.93 19.19 -0.73
C VAL A 50 2.25 18.52 -0.38
N ALA A 51 2.68 18.56 0.89
CA ALA A 51 3.91 17.92 1.33
C ALA A 51 3.89 16.39 1.13
N VAL A 52 2.78 15.74 1.48
CA VAL A 52 2.57 14.29 1.30
C VAL A 52 2.57 13.90 -0.17
N LEU A 53 2.13 14.77 -1.07
CA LEU A 53 2.11 14.49 -2.51
C LEU A 53 3.46 14.73 -3.21
N VAL A 54 4.45 15.36 -2.58
CA VAL A 54 5.75 15.62 -3.20
C VAL A 54 6.36 14.37 -3.85
N PRO A 55 6.38 13.18 -3.20
CA PRO A 55 6.94 11.97 -3.81
C PRO A 55 6.24 11.51 -5.09
N VAL A 56 4.95 11.79 -5.26
CA VAL A 56 4.22 11.47 -6.49
C VAL A 56 4.75 12.27 -7.69
N PHE A 57 5.31 13.46 -7.46
CA PHE A 57 5.67 14.40 -8.53
C PHE A 57 7.19 14.64 -8.68
N TRP A 58 8.04 14.12 -7.80
CA TRP A 58 9.49 14.42 -7.83
C TRP A 58 10.26 13.73 -8.97
N HIS A 59 9.71 12.65 -9.56
CA HIS A 59 10.25 11.99 -10.73
C HIS A 59 9.21 11.93 -11.85
N ARG A 60 9.67 11.66 -13.07
CA ARG A 60 8.77 11.51 -14.24
C ARG A 60 7.79 10.38 -14.03
N ASN A 61 8.29 9.19 -13.73
CA ASN A 61 7.48 8.00 -13.45
C ASN A 61 7.40 7.77 -11.94
N ILE A 62 6.32 7.15 -11.48
CA ILE A 62 6.17 6.74 -10.09
C ILE A 62 6.70 5.31 -9.98
N ALA A 63 7.73 5.13 -9.14
CA ALA A 63 8.25 3.80 -8.83
C ALA A 63 7.30 3.12 -7.84
N ALA A 64 6.48 2.19 -8.35
CA ALA A 64 5.59 1.35 -7.54
C ALA A 64 5.30 0.07 -8.34
N GLY A 65 5.60 -1.09 -7.80
CA GLY A 65 5.66 -2.38 -8.47
C GLY A 65 4.60 -2.63 -9.53
N ASP A 66 3.40 -3.06 -9.11
CA ASP A 66 2.29 -3.38 -10.03
C ASP A 66 1.74 -2.17 -10.80
N LEU A 67 2.17 -0.93 -10.49
CA LEU A 67 1.65 0.27 -11.16
C LEU A 67 1.90 0.25 -12.67
N GLY A 68 3.07 -0.25 -13.10
CA GLY A 68 3.40 -0.44 -14.52
C GLY A 68 2.37 -1.32 -15.21
N SER A 69 2.02 -2.44 -14.60
CA SER A 69 0.99 -3.37 -15.10
C SER A 69 -0.41 -2.77 -15.09
N HIS A 70 -0.83 -2.09 -14.02
CA HIS A 70 -2.11 -1.39 -13.98
C HIS A 70 -2.29 -0.38 -15.13
N LEU A 71 -1.24 0.40 -15.43
CA LEU A 71 -1.26 1.36 -16.54
C LEU A 71 -1.36 0.65 -17.90
N TYR A 72 -0.57 -0.40 -18.08
CA TYR A 72 -0.56 -1.19 -19.30
C TYR A 72 -1.91 -1.87 -19.54
N ASN A 73 -2.50 -2.46 -18.50
CA ASN A 73 -3.83 -3.07 -18.58
C ASN A 73 -4.94 -2.04 -18.82
N ALA A 74 -4.80 -0.83 -18.30
CA ALA A 74 -5.73 0.26 -18.63
C ALA A 74 -5.64 0.65 -20.11
N TRP A 75 -4.43 0.67 -20.68
CA TRP A 75 -4.21 0.86 -22.13
C TRP A 75 -4.76 -0.30 -22.96
N LEU A 76 -4.46 -1.56 -22.59
CA LEU A 76 -5.02 -2.74 -23.26
C LEU A 76 -6.55 -2.74 -23.22
N ALA A 77 -7.16 -2.33 -22.11
CA ALA A 77 -8.60 -2.23 -22.00
C ALA A 77 -9.21 -1.22 -22.99
N GLN A 78 -8.49 -0.17 -23.35
CA GLN A 78 -8.90 0.76 -24.42
C GLN A 78 -8.80 0.09 -25.78
N LEU A 79 -7.69 -0.60 -26.09
CA LEU A 79 -7.50 -1.33 -27.36
C LEU A 79 -8.56 -2.44 -27.55
N ILE A 80 -8.86 -3.20 -26.49
CA ILE A 80 -9.92 -4.24 -26.51
C ILE A 80 -11.28 -3.63 -26.87
N ARG A 81 -11.65 -2.52 -26.25
CA ARG A 81 -12.92 -1.83 -26.54
C ARG A 81 -13.03 -1.33 -27.96
N HIS A 82 -11.91 -1.00 -28.60
CA HIS A 82 -11.85 -0.57 -30.00
C HIS A 82 -11.65 -1.75 -30.96
N GLY A 83 -11.60 -3.00 -30.49
CA GLY A 83 -11.40 -4.19 -31.32
C GLY A 83 -10.01 -4.30 -31.98
N GLN A 84 -9.00 -3.62 -31.40
CA GLN A 84 -7.65 -3.53 -32.00
C GLN A 84 -6.73 -4.69 -31.62
N VAL A 85 -7.11 -5.49 -30.63
CA VAL A 85 -6.32 -6.63 -30.10
C VAL A 85 -7.19 -7.89 -30.02
N PRO A 86 -7.49 -8.53 -31.17
CA PRO A 86 -8.29 -9.76 -31.20
C PRO A 86 -7.62 -10.86 -30.38
N GLY A 87 -8.44 -11.59 -29.61
CA GLY A 87 -7.97 -12.63 -28.71
C GLY A 87 -7.68 -12.15 -27.28
N LEU A 88 -7.68 -10.83 -27.02
CA LEU A 88 -7.79 -10.27 -25.69
C LEU A 88 -9.23 -9.83 -25.41
N TRP A 89 -9.67 -10.00 -24.17
CA TRP A 89 -11.02 -9.61 -23.74
C TRP A 89 -11.05 -9.14 -22.29
N LEU A 90 -12.13 -8.45 -21.87
CA LEU A 90 -12.31 -7.94 -20.51
C LEU A 90 -13.27 -8.83 -19.74
N ALA A 91 -12.76 -9.48 -18.68
CA ALA A 91 -13.58 -10.22 -17.74
C ALA A 91 -14.36 -9.28 -16.79
N PRO A 92 -15.62 -9.60 -16.45
CA PRO A 92 -16.33 -8.90 -15.38
C PRO A 92 -15.67 -9.20 -14.04
N ARG A 93 -15.28 -8.17 -13.32
CA ARG A 93 -14.68 -8.26 -11.98
C ARG A 93 -15.26 -7.20 -11.06
N TRP A 94 -15.51 -7.56 -9.81
CA TRP A 94 -16.15 -6.74 -8.80
C TRP A 94 -15.28 -6.50 -7.56
N ASN A 95 -14.06 -6.97 -7.58
CA ASN A 95 -13.06 -6.76 -6.54
C ASN A 95 -11.68 -6.56 -7.15
N ASN A 96 -10.80 -5.90 -6.42
CA ASN A 96 -9.44 -5.57 -6.86
C ASN A 96 -9.39 -4.81 -8.20
N VAL A 97 -10.30 -3.85 -8.42
CA VAL A 97 -10.48 -3.18 -9.72
C VAL A 97 -10.77 -1.67 -9.64
N LEU A 98 -10.90 -1.11 -8.44
CA LEU A 98 -11.27 0.32 -8.29
C LEU A 98 -10.20 1.24 -8.89
N PHE A 99 -8.93 0.95 -8.66
CA PHE A 99 -7.82 1.73 -9.21
C PHE A 99 -7.78 1.64 -10.74
N ASP A 100 -8.02 0.44 -11.30
CA ASP A 100 -8.10 0.24 -12.75
C ASP A 100 -9.27 1.03 -13.37
N PHE A 101 -10.41 1.10 -12.68
CA PHE A 101 -11.53 1.93 -13.13
C PHE A 101 -11.21 3.42 -13.08
N LEU A 102 -10.46 3.87 -12.08
CA LEU A 102 -9.97 5.26 -12.01
C LEU A 102 -9.04 5.57 -13.19
N LEU A 103 -8.07 4.71 -13.47
CA LEU A 103 -7.14 4.89 -14.59
C LEU A 103 -7.87 4.91 -15.94
N VAL A 104 -8.74 3.94 -16.20
CA VAL A 104 -9.53 3.87 -17.44
C VAL A 104 -10.50 5.04 -17.55
N GLY A 105 -11.09 5.48 -16.45
CA GLY A 105 -12.00 6.62 -16.41
C GLY A 105 -11.28 7.94 -16.71
N LEU A 106 -10.19 8.21 -16.00
CA LEU A 106 -9.36 9.41 -16.18
C LEU A 106 -8.69 9.42 -17.57
N GLY A 107 -8.21 8.26 -18.04
CA GLY A 107 -7.56 8.12 -19.34
C GLY A 107 -8.44 8.43 -20.55
N ARG A 108 -9.77 8.67 -20.35
CA ARG A 108 -10.67 9.17 -21.39
C ARG A 108 -10.57 10.69 -21.58
N PHE A 109 -10.11 11.40 -20.56
CA PHE A 109 -10.09 12.86 -20.54
C PHE A 109 -8.67 13.42 -20.62
N VAL A 110 -7.69 12.66 -20.10
CA VAL A 110 -6.28 13.05 -20.05
C VAL A 110 -5.37 11.91 -20.50
N SER A 111 -4.09 12.19 -20.78
CA SER A 111 -3.13 11.13 -21.09
C SER A 111 -3.00 10.14 -19.93
N LEU A 112 -2.63 8.88 -20.22
CA LEU A 112 -2.45 7.86 -19.16
C LEU A 112 -1.40 8.27 -18.12
N HIS A 113 -0.36 8.99 -18.53
CA HIS A 113 0.64 9.51 -17.61
C HIS A 113 0.05 10.56 -16.63
N VAL A 114 -0.83 11.43 -17.09
CA VAL A 114 -1.54 12.38 -16.20
C VAL A 114 -2.57 11.64 -15.34
N ALA A 115 -3.29 10.67 -15.93
CA ALA A 115 -4.23 9.82 -15.19
C ALA A 115 -3.55 9.06 -14.06
N GLU A 116 -2.35 8.53 -14.27
CA GLU A 116 -1.49 7.91 -13.27
C GLU A 116 -1.24 8.84 -12.08
N LYS A 117 -0.72 10.05 -12.36
CA LYS A 117 -0.40 11.02 -11.30
C LYS A 117 -1.63 11.39 -10.47
N ILE A 118 -2.77 11.58 -11.12
CA ILE A 118 -4.03 11.90 -10.43
C ILE A 118 -4.51 10.70 -9.60
N ALA A 119 -4.54 9.51 -10.18
CA ALA A 119 -5.04 8.32 -9.49
C ALA A 119 -4.18 7.95 -8.28
N VAL A 120 -2.85 8.01 -8.41
CA VAL A 120 -1.93 7.76 -7.30
C VAL A 120 -2.00 8.86 -6.25
N ALA A 121 -2.09 10.14 -6.64
CA ALA A 121 -2.29 11.24 -5.69
C ALA A 121 -3.57 11.04 -4.86
N LEU A 122 -4.68 10.65 -5.50
CA LEU A 122 -5.93 10.32 -4.80
C LEU A 122 -5.75 9.13 -3.83
N ALA A 123 -5.07 8.07 -4.27
CA ALA A 123 -4.80 6.91 -3.43
C ALA A 123 -4.00 7.29 -2.18
N VAL A 124 -2.92 8.07 -2.34
CA VAL A 124 -2.08 8.56 -1.24
C VAL A 124 -2.87 9.42 -0.27
N LEU A 125 -3.70 10.36 -0.77
CA LEU A 125 -4.53 11.20 0.09
C LEU A 125 -5.61 10.40 0.84
N ILE A 126 -6.24 9.42 0.18
CA ILE A 126 -7.24 8.54 0.82
C ILE A 126 -6.60 7.76 1.96
N PHE A 127 -5.42 7.17 1.73
CA PHE A 127 -4.74 6.41 2.78
C PHE A 127 -4.27 7.33 3.92
N PHE A 128 -3.54 8.41 3.60
CA PHE A 128 -2.98 9.31 4.60
C PHE A 128 -4.06 9.90 5.51
N TRP A 129 -5.11 10.51 4.92
CA TRP A 129 -6.18 11.12 5.69
C TRP A 129 -7.11 10.11 6.35
N GLY A 130 -7.25 8.90 5.77
CA GLY A 130 -7.92 7.77 6.41
C GLY A 130 -7.20 7.32 7.67
N ALA A 131 -5.89 7.09 7.59
CA ALA A 131 -5.06 6.76 8.73
C ALA A 131 -5.07 7.87 9.79
N PHE A 132 -4.94 9.13 9.38
CA PHE A 132 -5.03 10.27 10.28
C PHE A 132 -6.39 10.32 11.00
N ALA A 133 -7.50 10.16 10.29
CA ALA A 133 -8.84 10.14 10.88
C ALA A 133 -9.01 8.96 11.86
N PHE A 134 -8.47 7.79 11.52
CA PHE A 134 -8.50 6.63 12.40
C PHE A 134 -7.70 6.86 13.68
N VAL A 135 -6.50 7.45 13.58
CA VAL A 135 -5.71 7.82 14.76
C VAL A 135 -6.44 8.88 15.60
N CYS A 136 -7.09 9.90 14.97
CA CYS A 136 -7.94 10.85 15.70
C CYS A 136 -9.06 10.14 16.46
N ALA A 137 -9.74 9.21 15.80
CA ALA A 137 -10.83 8.46 16.41
C ALA A 137 -10.34 7.59 17.58
N ALA A 138 -9.27 6.86 17.42
CA ALA A 138 -8.72 5.98 18.43
C ALA A 138 -8.23 6.74 19.68
N THR A 139 -7.55 7.87 19.49
CA THR A 139 -6.85 8.60 20.57
C THR A 139 -7.66 9.75 21.17
N LYS A 140 -8.80 10.13 20.58
CA LYS A 140 -9.59 11.31 20.93
C LYS A 140 -8.79 12.63 20.84
N ARG A 141 -7.73 12.65 20.05
CA ARG A 141 -6.83 13.80 19.88
C ARG A 141 -6.49 13.98 18.41
N VAL A 142 -6.16 15.20 18.02
CA VAL A 142 -5.72 15.48 16.65
C VAL A 142 -4.20 15.28 16.55
N PRO A 143 -3.70 14.22 15.86
CA PRO A 143 -2.31 13.79 15.94
C PRO A 143 -1.40 14.51 14.94
N TRP A 144 -1.42 15.84 14.89
CA TRP A 144 -0.59 16.61 13.95
C TRP A 144 0.92 16.28 14.05
N LEU A 145 1.38 15.91 15.25
CA LEU A 145 2.78 15.53 15.49
C LEU A 145 3.18 14.23 14.77
N LEU A 146 2.21 13.38 14.46
CA LEU A 146 2.43 12.09 13.80
C LEU A 146 2.31 12.17 12.26
N CYS A 147 1.94 13.33 11.70
CA CYS A 147 1.89 13.48 10.24
C CYS A 147 3.17 13.02 9.51
N PRO A 148 4.40 13.29 10.01
CA PRO A 148 5.60 12.77 9.36
C PRO A 148 5.67 11.24 9.37
N VAL A 149 5.25 10.58 10.47
CA VAL A 149 5.24 9.10 10.58
C VAL A 149 4.15 8.49 9.67
N ILE A 150 2.94 9.05 9.69
CA ILE A 150 1.86 8.62 8.78
C ILE A 150 2.28 8.83 7.31
N ALA A 151 3.01 9.91 7.00
CA ALA A 151 3.53 10.16 5.66
C ALA A 151 4.56 9.10 5.24
N MET A 152 5.48 8.69 6.13
CA MET A 152 6.41 7.58 5.84
C MET A 152 5.65 6.29 5.53
N PHE A 153 4.68 5.91 6.35
CA PHE A 153 3.85 4.72 6.10
C PHE A 153 2.96 4.84 4.85
N SER A 154 2.66 6.07 4.42
CA SER A 154 1.98 6.31 3.15
C SER A 154 2.86 6.02 1.92
N TYR A 155 4.15 5.89 2.10
CA TYR A 155 5.11 5.47 1.08
C TYR A 155 5.89 4.24 1.54
N GLY A 156 5.23 3.41 2.36
CA GLY A 156 5.78 2.17 2.86
C GLY A 156 5.71 1.04 1.84
N TYR A 157 6.13 -0.14 2.27
CA TYR A 157 6.27 -1.33 1.43
C TYR A 157 5.01 -1.63 0.57
N SER A 158 3.81 -1.54 1.14
CA SER A 158 2.56 -1.79 0.38
C SER A 158 2.34 -0.79 -0.77
N PHE A 159 2.82 0.45 -0.65
CA PHE A 159 2.79 1.43 -1.74
C PHE A 159 3.83 1.09 -2.80
N GLU A 160 5.07 0.81 -2.39
CA GLU A 160 6.18 0.51 -3.30
C GLU A 160 5.96 -0.81 -4.05
N MET A 161 5.23 -1.76 -3.48
CA MET A 161 4.77 -2.96 -4.19
C MET A 161 3.68 -2.67 -5.23
N GLY A 162 3.10 -1.47 -5.25
CA GLY A 162 2.05 -1.11 -6.19
C GLY A 162 0.67 -1.66 -5.86
N PHE A 163 0.41 -2.11 -4.62
CA PHE A 163 -0.88 -2.68 -4.20
C PHE A 163 -1.98 -1.61 -4.08
N LEU A 164 -2.14 -0.77 -5.11
CA LEU A 164 -2.94 0.45 -5.05
C LEU A 164 -4.43 0.20 -4.80
N ASN A 165 -4.96 -0.90 -5.30
CA ASN A 165 -6.34 -1.31 -4.98
C ASN A 165 -6.49 -1.62 -3.48
N PHE A 166 -5.58 -2.42 -2.89
CA PHE A 166 -5.57 -2.70 -1.45
C PHE A 166 -5.36 -1.42 -0.63
N TYR A 167 -4.45 -0.57 -1.06
CA TYR A 167 -4.09 0.67 -0.42
C TYR A 167 -5.26 1.65 -0.31
N ILE A 168 -6.03 1.85 -1.39
CA ILE A 168 -7.28 2.64 -1.38
C ILE A 168 -8.31 2.00 -0.46
N SER A 169 -8.49 0.67 -0.56
CA SER A 169 -9.43 -0.07 0.29
C SER A 169 -9.13 0.11 1.77
N LEU A 170 -7.85 0.05 2.14
CA LEU A 170 -7.40 0.23 3.52
C LEU A 170 -7.64 1.67 4.01
N GLY A 171 -7.36 2.68 3.18
CA GLY A 171 -7.65 4.08 3.50
C GLY A 171 -9.15 4.33 3.70
N LEU A 172 -10.00 3.78 2.84
CA LEU A 172 -11.47 3.83 2.99
C LEU A 172 -11.93 3.11 4.27
N ALA A 173 -11.31 1.96 4.60
CA ALA A 173 -11.59 1.23 5.82
C ALA A 173 -11.24 2.07 7.06
N PHE A 174 -10.10 2.73 7.08
CA PHE A 174 -9.72 3.62 8.18
C PHE A 174 -10.71 4.78 8.36
N PHE A 175 -11.18 5.41 7.29
CA PHE A 175 -12.25 6.40 7.37
C PHE A 175 -13.54 5.79 7.93
N GLY A 176 -13.95 4.65 7.41
CA GLY A 176 -15.16 3.95 7.86
C GLY A 176 -15.10 3.60 9.35
N ILE A 177 -14.00 3.00 9.82
CA ILE A 177 -13.82 2.65 11.23
C ILE A 177 -13.79 3.91 12.10
N ALA A 178 -13.14 4.99 11.66
CA ALA A 178 -13.09 6.25 12.39
C ALA A 178 -14.48 6.85 12.60
N ILE A 179 -15.30 6.85 11.55
CA ILE A 179 -16.70 7.33 11.60
C ILE A 179 -17.53 6.40 12.50
N PHE A 180 -17.38 5.08 12.36
CA PHE A 180 -18.07 4.11 13.21
C PHE A 180 -17.74 4.30 14.68
N TRP A 181 -16.45 4.45 15.00
CA TRP A 181 -15.96 4.53 16.39
C TRP A 181 -16.42 5.79 17.11
N ARG A 182 -16.56 6.91 16.37
CA ARG A 182 -16.96 8.20 16.97
C ARG A 182 -18.38 8.59 16.68
N GLY A 183 -19.01 7.95 15.72
CA GLY A 183 -20.37 8.25 15.34
C GLY A 183 -21.38 7.89 16.42
N LEU A 184 -22.43 8.67 16.47
CA LEU A 184 -23.57 8.48 17.35
C LEU A 184 -24.81 8.13 16.51
N GLY A 185 -25.54 7.12 16.95
CA GLY A 185 -26.78 6.71 16.29
C GLY A 185 -26.57 6.28 14.83
N TRP A 186 -27.21 6.95 13.86
CA TRP A 186 -27.20 6.58 12.45
C TRP A 186 -25.82 6.77 11.77
N GLU A 187 -24.93 7.60 12.32
CA GLU A 187 -23.57 7.80 11.76
C GLU A 187 -22.77 6.50 11.72
N ARG A 188 -23.03 5.59 12.67
CA ARG A 188 -22.45 4.24 12.67
C ARG A 188 -22.86 3.40 11.46
N LEU A 189 -23.86 3.85 10.67
CA LEU A 189 -24.27 3.18 9.43
C LEU A 189 -23.51 3.70 8.20
N ILE A 190 -22.81 4.84 8.27
CA ILE A 190 -22.04 5.39 7.14
C ILE A 190 -21.02 4.38 6.58
N PRO A 191 -20.30 3.58 7.39
CA PRO A 191 -19.41 2.54 6.89
C PRO A 191 -20.07 1.54 5.95
N ILE A 192 -21.38 1.30 6.07
CA ILE A 192 -22.15 0.42 5.17
C ILE A 192 -22.12 0.99 3.74
N VAL A 193 -22.11 2.31 3.58
CA VAL A 193 -22.02 2.97 2.26
C VAL A 193 -20.59 2.91 1.71
N LEU A 194 -19.57 2.95 2.57
CA LEU A 194 -18.16 2.79 2.18
C LEU A 194 -17.76 1.34 1.90
N ALA A 195 -18.46 0.36 2.50
CA ALA A 195 -18.13 -1.05 2.41
C ALA A 195 -18.13 -1.59 0.97
N PRO A 196 -19.12 -1.31 0.09
CA PRO A 196 -19.08 -1.72 -1.31
C PRO A 196 -17.88 -1.13 -2.06
N LEU A 197 -17.50 0.13 -1.78
CA LEU A 197 -16.36 0.77 -2.41
C LEU A 197 -15.03 0.17 -1.94
N ALA A 198 -14.92 -0.14 -0.64
CA ALA A 198 -13.79 -0.85 -0.07
C ALA A 198 -13.67 -2.27 -0.66
N MET A 199 -14.79 -2.99 -0.83
CA MET A 199 -14.82 -4.32 -1.46
C MET A 199 -14.43 -4.26 -2.95
N LEU A 200 -14.92 -3.27 -3.68
CA LEU A 200 -14.56 -3.05 -5.08
C LEU A 200 -13.06 -2.75 -5.23
N ALA A 201 -12.49 -2.00 -4.28
CA ALA A 201 -11.07 -1.75 -4.22
C ALA A 201 -10.31 -3.04 -3.86
N HIS A 202 -10.53 -3.62 -2.68
CA HIS A 202 -9.86 -4.88 -2.30
C HIS A 202 -10.56 -5.58 -1.12
N PRO A 203 -10.76 -6.92 -1.19
CA PRO A 203 -11.45 -7.68 -0.12
C PRO A 203 -10.82 -7.58 1.26
N LEU A 204 -9.48 -7.50 1.36
CA LEU A 204 -8.79 -7.42 2.67
C LEU A 204 -9.09 -6.12 3.41
N GLY A 205 -9.13 -4.97 2.72
CA GLY A 205 -9.50 -3.71 3.36
C GLY A 205 -10.97 -3.70 3.80
N PHE A 206 -11.86 -4.31 3.00
CA PHE A 206 -13.25 -4.54 3.40
C PHE A 206 -13.34 -5.45 4.64
N ALA A 207 -12.61 -6.57 4.66
CA ALA A 207 -12.56 -7.46 5.80
C ALA A 207 -12.07 -6.75 7.07
N TRP A 208 -11.04 -5.90 6.93
CA TRP A 208 -10.55 -5.07 8.02
C TRP A 208 -11.61 -4.07 8.52
N LEU A 209 -12.32 -3.40 7.61
CA LEU A 209 -13.43 -2.49 7.96
C LEU A 209 -14.47 -3.19 8.82
N VAL A 210 -14.92 -4.38 8.40
CA VAL A 210 -15.94 -5.15 9.12
C VAL A 210 -15.40 -5.66 10.46
N ALA A 211 -14.23 -6.32 10.45
CA ALA A 211 -13.66 -6.93 11.65
C ALA A 211 -13.32 -5.90 12.73
N ALA A 212 -12.67 -4.79 12.36
CA ALA A 212 -12.31 -3.75 13.33
C ALA A 212 -13.54 -3.00 13.85
N SER A 213 -14.54 -2.72 13.01
CA SER A 213 -15.80 -2.11 13.47
C SER A 213 -16.56 -3.02 14.44
N ALA A 214 -16.64 -4.33 14.13
CA ALA A 214 -17.24 -5.30 15.02
C ALA A 214 -16.45 -5.42 16.36
N TYR A 215 -15.11 -5.44 16.28
CA TYR A 215 -14.27 -5.47 17.48
C TYR A 215 -14.53 -4.25 18.37
N VAL A 216 -14.50 -3.05 17.80
CA VAL A 216 -14.75 -1.79 18.53
C VAL A 216 -16.15 -1.80 19.17
N ALA A 217 -17.19 -2.24 18.42
CA ALA A 217 -18.55 -2.32 18.94
C ALA A 217 -18.66 -3.25 20.17
N ILE A 218 -18.01 -4.41 20.10
CA ILE A 218 -18.02 -5.38 21.22
C ILE A 218 -17.19 -4.83 22.38
N ALA A 219 -16.01 -4.27 22.12
CA ALA A 219 -15.13 -3.70 23.15
C ALA A 219 -15.78 -2.54 23.92
N GLU A 220 -16.63 -1.72 23.24
CA GLU A 220 -17.40 -0.66 23.89
C GLU A 220 -18.58 -1.22 24.72
N ALA A 221 -19.16 -2.36 24.32
CA ALA A 221 -20.33 -2.95 24.97
C ALA A 221 -19.99 -3.78 26.23
N ILE A 222 -18.77 -4.32 26.32
CA ILE A 222 -18.35 -5.19 27.43
C ILE A 222 -17.56 -4.44 28.49
N PRO A 223 -17.67 -4.83 29.77
CA PRO A 223 -16.81 -4.31 30.83
C PRO A 223 -15.32 -4.60 30.54
N ARG A 224 -14.43 -3.65 30.83
CA ARG A 224 -13.00 -3.75 30.54
C ARG A 224 -12.32 -5.01 31.02
N ARG A 225 -12.70 -5.53 32.19
CA ARG A 225 -12.17 -6.79 32.75
C ARG A 225 -12.33 -8.00 31.81
N TYR A 226 -13.25 -7.90 30.85
CA TYR A 226 -13.52 -8.97 29.86
C TYR A 226 -12.87 -8.68 28.50
N GLN A 227 -12.23 -7.56 28.28
CA GLN A 227 -11.59 -7.23 27.00
C GLN A 227 -10.47 -8.22 26.64
N ILE A 228 -9.73 -8.74 27.64
CA ILE A 228 -8.76 -9.83 27.42
C ILE A 228 -9.40 -11.08 26.81
N VAL A 229 -10.65 -11.38 27.19
CA VAL A 229 -11.40 -12.51 26.61
C VAL A 229 -11.72 -12.26 25.15
N LEU A 230 -11.98 -11.00 24.77
CA LEU A 230 -12.22 -10.62 23.38
C LEU A 230 -10.96 -10.83 22.51
N VAL A 231 -9.78 -10.44 23.01
CA VAL A 231 -8.49 -10.72 22.34
C VAL A 231 -8.29 -12.23 22.21
N ALA A 232 -8.53 -13.00 23.27
CA ALA A 232 -8.42 -14.45 23.21
C ALA A 232 -9.41 -15.09 22.21
N ALA A 233 -10.66 -14.61 22.18
CA ALA A 233 -11.66 -15.07 21.21
C ALA A 233 -11.25 -14.76 19.76
N ALA A 234 -10.70 -13.56 19.51
CA ALA A 234 -10.14 -13.21 18.20
C ALA A 234 -8.97 -14.15 17.83
N GLY A 235 -8.10 -14.47 18.79
CA GLY A 235 -7.02 -15.46 18.62
C GLY A 235 -7.53 -16.85 18.24
N VAL A 236 -8.61 -17.31 18.87
CA VAL A 236 -9.25 -18.61 18.53
C VAL A 236 -9.81 -18.57 17.10
N VAL A 237 -10.45 -17.48 16.68
CA VAL A 237 -10.95 -17.32 15.30
C VAL A 237 -9.81 -17.36 14.30
N LEU A 238 -8.70 -16.66 14.58
CA LEU A 238 -7.51 -16.66 13.71
C LEU A 238 -6.87 -18.05 13.63
N PHE A 239 -6.80 -18.77 14.75
CA PHE A 239 -6.29 -20.15 14.77
C PHE A 239 -7.20 -21.09 13.96
N ALA A 240 -8.52 -20.94 14.07
CA ALA A 240 -9.47 -21.71 13.27
C ALA A 240 -9.34 -21.39 11.77
N ALA A 241 -9.13 -20.11 11.41
CA ALA A 241 -8.86 -19.69 10.05
C ALA A 241 -7.55 -20.30 9.51
N ARG A 242 -6.47 -20.26 10.32
CA ARG A 242 -5.21 -20.94 10.00
C ARG A 242 -5.45 -22.42 9.71
N TYR A 243 -6.13 -23.13 10.63
CA TYR A 243 -6.42 -24.55 10.48
C TYR A 243 -7.18 -24.82 9.18
N TYR A 244 -8.22 -24.01 8.88
CA TYR A 244 -9.01 -24.12 7.66
C TYR A 244 -8.16 -23.99 6.41
N PHE A 245 -7.37 -22.88 6.27
CA PHE A 245 -6.56 -22.64 5.10
C PHE A 245 -5.50 -23.74 4.87
N TRP A 246 -4.85 -24.22 5.94
CA TRP A 246 -3.84 -25.30 5.82
C TRP A 246 -4.41 -26.64 5.37
N HIS A 247 -5.72 -26.88 5.54
CA HIS A 247 -6.36 -28.16 5.17
C HIS A 247 -7.15 -28.11 3.86
N HIS A 248 -7.52 -26.92 3.39
CA HIS A 248 -8.43 -26.80 2.24
C HIS A 248 -7.82 -26.05 1.05
N ASP A 249 -6.74 -25.28 1.26
CA ASP A 249 -6.14 -24.44 0.25
C ASP A 249 -4.63 -24.73 0.11
N ILE A 250 -4.03 -24.25 -0.98
CA ILE A 250 -2.58 -24.27 -1.13
C ILE A 250 -2.05 -23.02 -0.45
N VAL A 251 -1.25 -23.21 0.59
CA VAL A 251 -0.69 -22.10 1.37
C VAL A 251 0.80 -21.95 1.14
N GLN A 252 1.27 -20.69 1.17
CA GLN A 252 2.68 -20.36 1.21
C GLN A 252 3.04 -19.98 2.64
N ALA A 253 4.07 -20.63 3.19
CA ALA A 253 4.64 -20.22 4.46
C ALA A 253 5.49 -18.96 4.24
N ARG A 254 5.75 -18.23 5.32
CA ARG A 254 6.67 -17.09 5.31
C ARG A 254 8.09 -17.58 5.15
N ASP A 255 8.87 -16.93 4.27
CA ASP A 255 10.27 -17.29 4.01
C ASP A 255 11.18 -16.88 5.18
N ASP A 256 10.92 -15.74 5.81
CA ASP A 256 11.67 -15.27 6.98
C ASP A 256 10.77 -15.14 8.23
N PRO A 257 10.68 -16.19 9.09
CA PRO A 257 9.88 -16.15 10.31
C PRO A 257 10.45 -15.24 11.40
N PHE A 258 11.70 -14.80 11.28
CA PHE A 258 12.39 -13.97 12.28
C PHE A 258 12.37 -12.48 11.97
N HIS A 259 11.87 -12.10 10.81
CA HIS A 259 11.69 -10.69 10.48
C HIS A 259 10.67 -10.01 11.43
N PHE A 260 10.96 -8.75 11.78
CA PHE A 260 10.09 -7.98 12.69
C PHE A 260 8.86 -7.44 11.95
N PHE A 261 7.84 -8.25 11.79
CA PHE A 261 6.58 -7.87 11.18
C PHE A 261 5.64 -7.15 12.17
N ASN A 262 6.05 -5.96 12.60
CA ASN A 262 5.36 -5.20 13.64
C ASN A 262 4.74 -3.89 13.12
N GLY A 263 4.87 -3.60 11.84
CA GLY A 263 4.45 -2.37 11.19
C GLY A 263 5.61 -1.42 10.86
N SER A 264 6.75 -1.47 11.59
CA SER A 264 7.93 -0.68 11.22
C SER A 264 8.64 -1.25 9.98
N ASP A 265 8.48 -2.54 9.72
CA ASP A 265 8.88 -3.24 8.50
C ASP A 265 8.35 -2.58 7.22
N GLN A 266 7.23 -1.86 7.28
CA GLN A 266 6.74 -1.06 6.16
C GLN A 266 7.76 0.02 5.71
N LEU A 267 8.76 0.34 6.52
CA LEU A 267 9.82 1.28 6.13
C LEU A 267 11.02 0.60 5.43
N LEU A 268 11.09 -0.73 5.41
CA LEU A 268 12.12 -1.49 4.69
C LEU A 268 11.75 -1.61 3.22
N LEU A 269 12.35 -0.78 2.34
CA LEU A 269 11.98 -0.71 0.92
C LEU A 269 13.04 -1.33 0.02
N PHE A 270 14.13 -0.61 -0.27
CA PHE A 270 15.05 -0.94 -1.35
C PHE A 270 16.41 -1.48 -0.88
N GLY A 271 16.57 -1.79 0.39
CA GLY A 271 17.82 -2.35 0.89
C GLY A 271 18.17 -1.97 2.33
N PRO A 272 19.33 -2.41 2.83
CA PRO A 272 19.65 -2.40 4.27
C PRO A 272 19.74 -1.01 4.88
N ARG A 273 19.92 0.07 4.09
CA ARG A 273 19.95 1.43 4.61
C ARG A 273 18.61 1.88 5.22
N TYR A 274 17.51 1.28 4.80
CA TYR A 274 16.18 1.58 5.34
C TYR A 274 15.98 1.05 6.77
N ALA A 275 16.84 0.16 7.23
CA ALA A 275 16.91 -0.20 8.64
C ALA A 275 17.23 1.01 9.55
N ILE A 276 17.88 2.06 9.01
CA ILE A 276 18.19 3.27 9.79
C ILE A 276 16.90 4.01 10.22
N PRO A 277 16.00 4.44 9.33
CA PRO A 277 14.74 5.06 9.75
C PRO A 277 13.83 4.09 10.51
N GLU A 278 13.84 2.78 10.21
CA GLU A 278 13.08 1.77 10.94
C GLU A 278 13.53 1.69 12.40
N PHE A 279 14.81 1.42 12.67
CA PHE A 279 15.33 1.34 14.03
C PHE A 279 15.24 2.68 14.76
N ALA A 280 15.45 3.80 14.06
CA ALA A 280 15.24 5.13 14.64
C ALA A 280 13.80 5.33 15.11
N LEU A 281 12.80 4.85 14.34
CA LEU A 281 11.40 4.89 14.72
C LEU A 281 11.14 3.97 15.94
N LEU A 282 11.66 2.76 15.96
CA LEU A 282 11.53 1.84 17.11
C LEU A 282 12.15 2.43 18.38
N ILE A 283 13.36 2.99 18.30
CA ILE A 283 14.01 3.68 19.41
C ILE A 283 13.17 4.87 19.86
N PHE A 284 12.64 5.67 18.92
CA PHE A 284 11.74 6.77 19.25
C PHE A 284 10.51 6.29 20.01
N ILE A 285 9.85 5.21 19.58
CA ILE A 285 8.69 4.61 20.26
C ILE A 285 9.07 4.20 21.68
N LEU A 286 10.17 3.48 21.86
CA LEU A 286 10.66 3.06 23.17
C LEU A 286 10.95 4.25 24.09
N CYS A 287 11.61 5.30 23.58
CA CYS A 287 11.87 6.53 24.31
C CYS A 287 10.58 7.28 24.69
N ALA A 288 9.60 7.35 23.79
CA ALA A 288 8.31 7.98 24.03
C ALA A 288 7.53 7.24 25.13
N LEU A 289 7.51 5.91 25.07
CA LEU A 289 6.91 5.07 26.11
C LEU A 289 7.65 5.24 27.44
N ALA A 290 8.97 5.07 27.47
CA ALA A 290 9.78 5.20 28.66
C ALA A 290 9.60 6.58 29.33
N THR A 291 9.67 7.66 28.54
CA THR A 291 9.46 9.01 29.08
C THR A 291 8.04 9.26 29.57
N THR A 292 7.06 8.53 29.08
CA THR A 292 5.67 8.60 29.57
C THR A 292 5.51 7.84 30.88
N PHE A 293 6.07 6.64 30.98
CA PHE A 293 5.93 5.81 32.17
C PHE A 293 6.84 6.23 33.35
N PHE A 294 8.03 6.78 33.07
CA PHE A 294 8.97 7.20 34.12
C PHE A 294 8.83 8.67 34.51
N SER A 295 8.26 9.55 33.69
CA SER A 295 8.04 10.94 34.06
C SER A 295 6.68 11.13 34.74
N ARG A 296 6.69 11.38 36.06
CA ARG A 296 5.48 11.83 36.78
C ARG A 296 5.05 13.23 36.26
N PRO A 297 3.74 13.49 36.06
CA PRO A 297 2.58 12.87 36.70
C PRO A 297 1.79 11.94 35.74
N TRP A 298 1.45 10.77 36.23
CA TRP A 298 0.60 9.75 35.60
C TRP A 298 -0.80 10.28 35.18
N GLY A 299 -1.23 11.45 35.71
CA GLY A 299 -2.56 12.02 35.48
C GLY A 299 -2.87 12.45 34.04
N LYS A 300 -1.88 12.49 33.14
CA LYS A 300 -2.09 12.83 31.71
C LYS A 300 -2.22 11.62 30.79
N PHE A 301 -1.85 10.42 31.26
CA PHE A 301 -1.98 9.18 30.50
C PHE A 301 -3.33 8.53 30.81
N ARG A 302 -4.18 8.43 29.80
CA ARG A 302 -5.48 7.76 29.90
C ARG A 302 -5.38 6.37 29.34
N TRP A 303 -5.31 5.37 30.21
CA TRP A 303 -5.30 3.96 29.81
C TRP A 303 -6.48 3.62 28.90
N GLU A 304 -7.58 4.31 29.07
CA GLU A 304 -8.80 4.14 28.31
C GLU A 304 -8.63 4.40 26.80
N ASP A 305 -7.82 5.38 26.43
CA ASP A 305 -7.57 5.73 25.03
C ASP A 305 -6.47 4.87 24.43
N PHE A 306 -5.74 4.11 25.26
CA PHE A 306 -4.63 3.23 24.84
C PHE A 306 -5.07 1.77 24.68
N ALA A 307 -6.03 1.29 25.47
CA ALA A 307 -6.39 -0.12 25.57
C ALA A 307 -6.89 -0.73 24.24
N VAL A 308 -7.94 -0.16 23.64
CA VAL A 308 -8.51 -0.71 22.41
C VAL A 308 -7.54 -0.66 21.22
N PRO A 309 -6.77 0.43 20.98
CA PRO A 309 -5.68 0.41 20.01
C PRO A 309 -4.64 -0.70 20.26
N LEU A 310 -4.25 -0.93 21.51
CA LEU A 310 -3.32 -2.00 21.87
C LEU A 310 -3.91 -3.38 21.59
N GLU A 311 -5.17 -3.60 21.93
CA GLU A 311 -5.86 -4.86 21.67
C GLU A 311 -5.94 -5.16 20.17
N LEU A 312 -6.33 -4.17 19.37
CA LEU A 312 -6.34 -4.29 17.90
C LEU A 312 -4.94 -4.58 17.35
N TYR A 313 -3.92 -3.91 17.88
CA TYR A 313 -2.52 -4.16 17.50
C TYR A 313 -2.08 -5.59 17.83
N LEU A 314 -2.45 -6.11 19.01
CA LEU A 314 -2.17 -7.49 19.38
C LEU A 314 -2.93 -8.50 18.50
N VAL A 315 -4.21 -8.23 18.19
CA VAL A 315 -5.00 -9.10 17.29
C VAL A 315 -4.42 -9.14 15.89
N VAL A 316 -4.00 -7.99 15.34
CA VAL A 316 -3.34 -7.95 14.02
C VAL A 316 -1.97 -8.63 14.08
N GLY A 317 -1.19 -8.44 15.15
CA GLY A 317 0.06 -9.16 15.36
C GLY A 317 -0.14 -10.68 15.42
N LEU A 318 -1.20 -11.16 16.09
CA LEU A 318 -1.57 -12.58 16.05
C LEU A 318 -1.96 -13.03 14.65
N ALA A 319 -2.66 -12.20 13.87
CA ALA A 319 -3.01 -12.52 12.48
C ALA A 319 -1.74 -12.64 11.61
N VAL A 320 -0.78 -11.74 11.78
CA VAL A 320 0.54 -11.79 11.10
C VAL A 320 1.29 -13.09 11.41
N ILE A 321 1.21 -13.59 12.66
CA ILE A 321 1.90 -14.83 13.07
C ILE A 321 1.14 -16.07 12.61
N LEU A 322 -0.20 -16.06 12.70
CA LEU A 322 -1.00 -17.26 12.49
C LEU A 322 -1.43 -17.49 11.04
N LEU A 323 -1.67 -16.45 10.26
CA LEU A 323 -2.11 -16.61 8.87
C LEU A 323 -0.91 -16.94 7.95
N PRO A 324 -1.14 -17.70 6.86
CA PRO A 324 -0.11 -17.94 5.86
C PRO A 324 0.21 -16.66 5.11
N ASP A 325 1.41 -16.58 4.53
CA ASP A 325 1.83 -15.45 3.73
C ASP A 325 1.16 -15.40 2.36
N GLY A 326 0.84 -16.56 1.80
CA GLY A 326 0.08 -16.68 0.57
C GLY A 326 -1.00 -17.76 0.64
N ILE A 327 -2.12 -17.51 -0.03
CA ILE A 327 -3.26 -18.44 -0.15
C ILE A 327 -3.63 -18.56 -1.61
N ARG A 328 -3.55 -19.77 -2.18
CA ARG A 328 -4.03 -20.07 -3.51
C ARG A 328 -5.30 -20.93 -3.41
N PHE A 329 -6.41 -20.34 -3.82
CA PHE A 329 -7.67 -21.07 -3.87
C PHE A 329 -7.68 -22.08 -5.03
N PRO A 330 -8.38 -23.23 -4.92
CA PRO A 330 -8.32 -24.32 -5.89
C PRO A 330 -8.65 -23.97 -7.33
N GLN A 331 -9.39 -22.88 -7.55
CA GLN A 331 -9.83 -22.43 -8.88
C GLN A 331 -8.98 -21.27 -9.44
N GLN A 332 -7.88 -20.91 -8.78
CA GLN A 332 -7.03 -19.79 -9.16
C GLN A 332 -5.63 -20.26 -9.50
N SER A 333 -5.04 -19.72 -10.58
CA SER A 333 -3.67 -20.02 -10.99
C SER A 333 -2.62 -19.29 -10.15
N SER A 334 -2.92 -18.08 -9.64
CA SER A 334 -2.01 -17.35 -8.77
C SER A 334 -2.52 -17.24 -7.34
N ALA A 335 -1.62 -17.06 -6.37
CA ALA A 335 -1.94 -16.90 -4.96
C ALA A 335 -2.27 -15.45 -4.62
N LEU A 336 -3.09 -15.25 -3.57
CA LEU A 336 -3.12 -14.00 -2.83
C LEU A 336 -1.85 -13.98 -1.96
N ALA A 337 -0.78 -13.42 -2.46
CA ALA A 337 0.54 -13.39 -1.82
C ALA A 337 0.75 -12.13 -0.96
N LEU A 338 1.83 -12.12 -0.18
CA LEU A 338 2.26 -10.99 0.65
C LEU A 338 1.15 -10.55 1.63
N LEU A 339 0.48 -11.53 2.22
CA LEU A 339 -0.61 -11.27 3.16
C LEU A 339 -0.07 -10.66 4.46
N THR A 340 1.11 -11.11 4.89
CA THR A 340 1.81 -10.60 6.08
C THR A 340 2.11 -9.11 5.93
N GLU A 341 2.72 -8.70 4.84
CA GLU A 341 3.11 -7.31 4.55
C GLU A 341 1.88 -6.41 4.41
N ARG A 342 0.77 -6.94 3.89
CA ARG A 342 -0.50 -6.22 3.85
C ARG A 342 -1.08 -6.02 5.25
N LEU A 343 -0.98 -7.01 6.13
CA LEU A 343 -1.42 -6.90 7.53
C LEU A 343 -0.54 -5.93 8.32
N THR A 344 0.78 -5.91 8.08
CA THR A 344 1.68 -5.00 8.79
C THR A 344 1.46 -3.53 8.42
N SER A 345 0.86 -3.23 7.25
CA SER A 345 0.36 -1.87 6.94
C SER A 345 -0.70 -1.39 7.94
N VAL A 346 -1.55 -2.32 8.42
CA VAL A 346 -2.52 -2.02 9.49
C VAL A 346 -1.79 -1.82 10.82
N SER A 347 -0.82 -2.69 11.14
CA SER A 347 0.01 -2.58 12.34
C SER A 347 0.74 -1.23 12.41
N ALA A 348 1.25 -0.74 11.27
CA ALA A 348 1.92 0.57 11.17
C ALA A 348 1.00 1.73 11.58
N VAL A 349 -0.26 1.72 11.13
CA VAL A 349 -1.22 2.75 11.53
C VAL A 349 -1.68 2.57 13.00
N LEU A 350 -1.79 1.33 13.47
CA LEU A 350 -2.08 1.07 14.89
C LEU A 350 -0.92 1.50 15.81
N LEU A 351 0.34 1.39 15.38
CA LEU A 351 1.49 2.01 16.09
C LEU A 351 1.31 3.53 16.20
N CYS A 352 0.81 4.20 15.15
CA CYS A 352 0.47 5.62 15.24
C CYS A 352 -0.66 5.88 16.27
N CYS A 353 -1.64 4.98 16.42
CA CYS A 353 -2.66 5.09 17.46
C CYS A 353 -2.05 4.97 18.86
N LEU A 354 -1.14 4.02 19.07
CA LEU A 354 -0.43 3.86 20.35
C LEU A 354 0.40 5.10 20.69
N LEU A 355 1.18 5.62 19.73
CA LEU A 355 1.96 6.85 19.89
C LEU A 355 1.07 8.08 20.14
N GLY A 356 -0.04 8.20 19.41
CA GLY A 356 -0.99 9.31 19.55
C GLY A 356 -1.71 9.33 20.89
N SER A 357 -1.80 8.19 21.58
CA SER A 357 -2.36 8.08 22.93
C SER A 357 -1.39 8.61 24.01
N LEU A 358 -0.09 8.76 23.68
CA LEU A 358 0.90 9.28 24.61
C LEU A 358 0.80 10.82 24.73
N PRO A 359 1.18 11.40 25.88
CA PRO A 359 1.23 12.85 26.02
C PRO A 359 2.18 13.49 25.01
N PRO A 360 1.75 14.46 24.21
CA PRO A 360 2.61 15.08 23.20
C PRO A 360 3.74 15.89 23.84
N ARG A 361 4.96 15.78 23.29
CA ARG A 361 6.14 16.56 23.70
C ARG A 361 6.77 17.21 22.47
N ARG A 362 7.41 18.37 22.62
CA ARG A 362 8.04 19.08 21.50
C ARG A 362 9.10 18.26 20.76
N TRP A 363 9.88 17.46 21.50
CA TRP A 363 10.92 16.63 20.92
C TRP A 363 10.34 15.50 20.03
N HIS A 364 9.08 15.07 20.25
CA HIS A 364 8.42 14.10 19.37
C HIS A 364 8.33 14.62 17.93
N LEU A 365 7.98 15.89 17.73
CA LEU A 365 7.88 16.48 16.38
C LEU A 365 9.26 16.51 15.70
N LEU A 366 10.30 16.92 16.45
CA LEU A 366 11.67 16.99 15.91
C LEU A 366 12.18 15.60 15.53
N ALA A 367 11.97 14.60 16.41
CA ALA A 367 12.38 13.23 16.13
C ALA A 367 11.61 12.65 14.92
N CYS A 368 10.29 12.72 14.90
CA CYS A 368 9.48 12.25 13.77
C CYS A 368 9.87 12.97 12.46
N GLY A 369 10.10 14.28 12.52
CA GLY A 369 10.53 15.06 11.35
C GLY A 369 11.91 14.66 10.84
N ALA A 370 12.88 14.42 11.74
CA ALA A 370 14.22 13.99 11.37
C ALA A 370 14.22 12.58 10.75
N ILE A 371 13.50 11.64 11.36
CA ILE A 371 13.36 10.27 10.83
C ILE A 371 12.71 10.30 9.44
N ALA A 372 11.64 11.08 9.27
CA ALA A 372 10.98 11.24 7.99
C ALA A 372 11.90 11.89 6.93
N ALA A 373 12.70 12.88 7.30
CA ALA A 373 13.66 13.50 6.39
C ALA A 373 14.69 12.48 5.88
N ILE A 374 15.21 11.61 6.76
CA ILE A 374 16.14 10.53 6.36
C ILE A 374 15.44 9.56 5.39
N PHE A 375 14.25 9.08 5.77
CA PHE A 375 13.47 8.15 4.96
C PHE A 375 13.18 8.70 3.56
N PHE A 376 12.65 9.91 3.45
CA PHE A 376 12.31 10.53 2.16
C PHE A 376 13.54 10.90 1.33
N THR A 377 14.70 11.16 1.97
CA THR A 377 15.97 11.34 1.24
C THR A 377 16.39 10.04 0.56
N PHE A 378 16.34 8.91 1.27
CA PHE A 378 16.64 7.61 0.69
C PHE A 378 15.65 7.25 -0.41
N LEU A 379 14.35 7.45 -0.14
CA LEU A 379 13.30 7.18 -1.12
C LEU A 379 13.49 7.98 -2.41
N TYR A 380 13.81 9.27 -2.33
CA TYR A 380 14.09 10.11 -3.50
C TYR A 380 15.25 9.57 -4.34
N GLN A 381 16.34 9.16 -3.69
CA GLN A 381 17.53 8.66 -4.38
C GLN A 381 17.25 7.34 -5.09
N ASP A 382 16.58 6.37 -4.41
CA ASP A 382 16.35 5.03 -4.95
C ASP A 382 15.29 5.03 -6.05
N THR A 383 14.18 5.72 -5.84
CA THR A 383 13.16 5.89 -6.89
C THR A 383 13.73 6.64 -8.10
N GLY A 384 14.73 7.54 -7.92
CA GLY A 384 15.49 8.16 -9.00
C GLY A 384 16.30 7.15 -9.80
N THR A 385 16.91 6.14 -9.17
CA THR A 385 17.63 5.07 -9.86
C THR A 385 16.67 4.22 -10.71
N ILE A 386 15.54 3.80 -10.14
CA ILE A 386 14.50 3.08 -10.89
C ILE A 386 14.00 3.93 -12.08
N ASN A 387 13.77 5.22 -11.87
CA ASN A 387 13.26 6.12 -12.92
C ASN A 387 14.24 6.28 -14.10
N ARG A 388 15.55 6.25 -13.83
CA ARG A 388 16.57 6.22 -14.89
C ARG A 388 16.51 4.92 -15.69
N MET A 389 16.36 3.77 -15.01
CA MET A 389 16.23 2.47 -15.66
C MET A 389 14.96 2.42 -16.55
N GLU A 390 13.82 2.84 -16.03
CA GLU A 390 12.57 2.94 -16.82
C GLU A 390 12.74 3.83 -18.06
N THR A 391 13.46 4.95 -17.93
CA THR A 391 13.72 5.86 -19.05
C THR A 391 14.57 5.19 -20.13
N GLN A 392 15.60 4.40 -19.74
CA GLN A 392 16.42 3.64 -20.69
C GLN A 392 15.59 2.58 -21.42
N VAL A 393 14.76 1.82 -20.70
CA VAL A 393 13.87 0.82 -21.32
C VAL A 393 12.92 1.49 -22.33
N GLU A 394 12.30 2.62 -21.95
CA GLU A 394 11.41 3.35 -22.86
C GLU A 394 12.17 3.81 -24.13
N GLN A 395 13.39 4.31 -24.00
CA GLN A 395 14.21 4.74 -25.15
C GLN A 395 14.54 3.57 -26.07
N LEU A 396 14.95 2.41 -25.52
CA LEU A 396 15.28 1.22 -26.30
C LEU A 396 14.05 0.67 -27.02
N VAL A 397 12.93 0.54 -26.33
CA VAL A 397 11.68 0.03 -26.88
C VAL A 397 11.19 0.91 -28.05
N ARG A 398 11.35 2.23 -27.97
CA ARG A 398 10.96 3.16 -29.04
C ARG A 398 11.77 3.00 -30.32
N THR A 399 12.92 2.33 -30.31
CA THR A 399 13.70 2.00 -31.51
C THR A 399 13.13 0.85 -32.32
N LEU A 400 12.26 0.04 -31.72
CA LEU A 400 11.65 -1.12 -32.33
C LEU A 400 10.49 -0.72 -33.28
N PRO A 401 10.13 -1.58 -34.25
CA PRO A 401 8.89 -1.45 -35.00
C PRO A 401 7.68 -1.40 -34.05
N ARG A 402 6.64 -0.67 -34.45
CA ARG A 402 5.38 -0.64 -33.70
C ARG A 402 4.76 -2.04 -33.63
N ASN A 403 4.10 -2.32 -32.51
CA ASN A 403 3.45 -3.60 -32.22
C ASN A 403 4.42 -4.79 -32.07
N SER A 404 5.72 -4.53 -31.87
CA SER A 404 6.68 -5.58 -31.48
C SER A 404 6.29 -6.21 -30.15
N ARG A 405 6.64 -7.48 -29.96
CA ARG A 405 6.57 -8.18 -28.67
C ARG A 405 7.88 -7.96 -27.92
N VAL A 406 7.80 -7.51 -26.68
CA VAL A 406 8.96 -7.16 -25.88
C VAL A 406 8.93 -7.93 -24.56
N LEU A 407 10.08 -8.43 -24.16
CA LEU A 407 10.37 -8.97 -22.85
C LEU A 407 11.39 -8.07 -22.17
N ALA A 408 11.40 -8.05 -20.85
CA ALA A 408 12.49 -7.46 -20.07
C ALA A 408 13.00 -8.50 -19.06
N THR A 409 14.27 -8.88 -19.20
CA THR A 409 14.96 -9.73 -18.23
C THR A 409 16.03 -8.85 -17.59
N LEU A 410 15.70 -8.28 -16.44
CA LEU A 410 16.51 -7.26 -15.78
C LEU A 410 16.82 -7.67 -14.35
N LYS A 411 18.09 -7.51 -13.94
CA LYS A 411 18.47 -7.62 -12.54
C LYS A 411 17.97 -6.36 -11.80
N PRO A 412 17.30 -6.51 -10.66
CA PRO A 412 16.88 -5.37 -9.88
C PRO A 412 18.10 -4.62 -9.31
N PRO A 413 18.08 -3.28 -9.28
CA PRO A 413 19.16 -2.48 -8.70
C PRO A 413 19.24 -2.63 -7.18
N PHE A 414 18.17 -3.10 -6.54
CA PHE A 414 18.06 -3.42 -5.12
C PHE A 414 17.32 -4.75 -4.95
N PRO A 415 17.66 -5.58 -3.95
CA PRO A 415 17.02 -6.89 -3.76
C PRO A 415 15.49 -6.81 -3.71
N GLU A 416 14.94 -5.83 -2.99
CA GLU A 416 13.52 -5.65 -2.77
C GLU A 416 12.79 -4.98 -3.95
N SER A 417 13.52 -4.52 -4.98
CA SER A 417 12.93 -3.88 -6.17
C SER A 417 12.62 -4.85 -7.32
N ARG A 418 12.65 -6.18 -7.08
CA ARG A 418 12.39 -7.18 -8.13
C ARG A 418 11.06 -6.94 -8.86
N ILE A 419 9.99 -6.68 -8.12
CA ILE A 419 8.67 -6.45 -8.72
C ILE A 419 8.59 -5.16 -9.55
N LEU A 420 9.37 -4.13 -9.19
CA LEU A 420 9.47 -2.89 -9.98
C LEU A 420 10.07 -3.15 -11.35
N VAL A 421 11.07 -4.03 -11.42
CA VAL A 421 11.76 -4.38 -12.66
C VAL A 421 10.91 -5.30 -13.53
N GLN A 422 10.11 -6.18 -12.93
CA GLN A 422 9.22 -7.11 -13.59
C GLN A 422 8.22 -6.39 -14.52
N HIS A 423 7.62 -5.27 -14.06
CA HIS A 423 6.62 -4.52 -14.82
C HIS A 423 7.16 -3.30 -15.58
N ILE A 424 8.49 -3.19 -15.71
CA ILE A 424 9.11 -2.04 -16.37
C ILE A 424 8.82 -2.02 -17.88
N ALA A 425 8.79 -3.19 -18.54
CA ALA A 425 8.42 -3.35 -19.94
C ALA A 425 6.96 -2.99 -20.20
N ASP A 426 6.08 -3.29 -19.25
CA ASP A 426 4.65 -3.00 -19.34
C ASP A 426 4.43 -1.51 -19.58
N ARG A 427 5.00 -0.67 -18.72
CA ARG A 427 4.91 0.79 -18.84
C ARG A 427 5.55 1.29 -20.13
N ALA A 428 6.73 0.79 -20.47
CA ALA A 428 7.50 1.23 -21.63
C ALA A 428 6.77 0.92 -22.96
N CYS A 429 6.00 -0.18 -23.01
CA CYS A 429 5.27 -0.60 -24.20
C CYS A 429 4.00 0.20 -24.49
N ILE A 430 3.47 1.00 -23.54
CA ILE A 430 2.22 1.74 -23.73
C ILE A 430 2.27 2.60 -25.02
N GLY A 431 1.35 2.32 -25.94
CA GLY A 431 1.20 3.05 -27.21
C GLY A 431 2.23 2.73 -28.29
N HIS A 432 3.13 1.74 -28.07
CA HIS A 432 4.18 1.40 -29.04
C HIS A 432 4.32 -0.10 -29.29
N CYS A 433 4.39 -0.94 -28.26
CA CYS A 433 4.65 -2.38 -28.35
C CYS A 433 3.74 -3.18 -27.40
N PHE A 434 3.95 -4.48 -27.33
CA PHE A 434 3.26 -5.37 -26.39
C PHE A 434 4.27 -5.99 -25.44
N SER A 435 4.03 -5.85 -24.14
CA SER A 435 4.76 -6.55 -23.08
C SER A 435 4.32 -8.01 -23.07
N TYR A 436 5.09 -8.86 -23.75
CA TYR A 436 4.67 -10.22 -24.04
C TYR A 436 4.74 -11.14 -22.82
N GLY A 437 5.69 -10.89 -21.92
CA GLY A 437 5.86 -11.61 -20.66
C GLY A 437 4.88 -11.22 -19.54
N ASN A 438 3.99 -10.23 -19.74
CA ASN A 438 3.02 -9.89 -18.72
C ASN A 438 2.11 -11.07 -18.37
N TYR A 439 2.22 -11.59 -17.15
CA TYR A 439 1.50 -12.77 -16.68
C TYR A 439 0.00 -12.55 -16.42
N GLU A 440 -0.44 -11.31 -16.25
CA GLU A 440 -1.80 -11.02 -15.84
C GLU A 440 -2.88 -11.54 -16.80
N PRO A 441 -2.74 -11.40 -18.15
CA PRO A 441 -3.74 -11.92 -19.09
C PRO A 441 -3.92 -13.44 -19.02
N GLY A 442 -2.86 -14.18 -18.67
CA GLY A 442 -2.86 -15.64 -18.52
C GLY A 442 -3.31 -16.13 -17.14
N SER A 443 -3.24 -15.26 -16.11
CA SER A 443 -3.43 -15.68 -14.71
C SER A 443 -4.85 -16.08 -14.33
N GLY A 444 -5.84 -15.69 -15.08
CA GLY A 444 -7.22 -15.95 -14.70
C GLY A 444 -7.76 -15.03 -13.56
N GLN A 445 -7.00 -14.09 -13.02
CA GLN A 445 -7.39 -13.25 -11.88
C GLN A 445 -7.68 -11.80 -12.23
N PHE A 446 -7.04 -11.24 -13.24
CA PHE A 446 -7.16 -9.83 -13.62
C PHE A 446 -8.27 -9.62 -14.65
N ARG A 447 -8.56 -8.36 -14.96
CA ARG A 447 -9.63 -8.00 -15.90
C ARG A 447 -9.28 -8.34 -17.35
N VAL A 448 -8.04 -8.08 -17.76
CA VAL A 448 -7.56 -8.44 -19.09
C VAL A 448 -7.34 -9.94 -19.14
N ARG A 449 -7.82 -10.59 -20.18
CA ARG A 449 -7.71 -12.04 -20.41
C ARG A 449 -7.22 -12.31 -21.81
N ALA A 450 -6.38 -13.34 -21.94
CA ALA A 450 -5.86 -13.84 -23.19
C ALA A 450 -6.52 -15.17 -23.56
N THR A 451 -6.87 -15.32 -24.84
CA THR A 451 -7.18 -16.63 -25.44
C THR A 451 -5.88 -17.27 -25.97
N PRO A 452 -5.81 -18.60 -26.11
CA PRO A 452 -4.63 -19.26 -26.65
C PRO A 452 -4.21 -18.81 -28.06
N ARG A 453 -5.12 -18.20 -28.81
CA ARG A 453 -4.87 -17.72 -30.20
C ARG A 453 -4.52 -16.24 -30.28
N ASN A 454 -4.37 -15.55 -29.14
CA ASN A 454 -3.96 -14.15 -29.17
C ASN A 454 -2.47 -14.02 -29.56
N LEU A 455 -2.09 -12.85 -30.06
CA LEU A 455 -0.73 -12.53 -30.50
C LEU A 455 -0.04 -11.49 -29.60
N TYR A 456 -0.66 -11.08 -28.51
CA TYR A 456 -0.26 -9.86 -27.77
C TYR A 456 0.26 -10.13 -26.38
N ALA A 457 -0.05 -11.30 -25.82
CA ALA A 457 0.35 -11.69 -24.47
C ALA A 457 0.40 -13.21 -24.37
N MET A 458 1.18 -13.73 -23.43
CA MET A 458 1.14 -15.15 -23.10
C MET A 458 -0.21 -15.53 -22.49
N SER A 459 -0.78 -16.63 -22.95
CA SER A 459 -2.09 -17.11 -22.48
C SER A 459 -2.00 -18.03 -21.27
N SER A 460 -0.81 -18.55 -20.95
CA SER A 460 -0.51 -19.39 -19.80
C SER A 460 0.19 -18.57 -18.72
N PHE A 461 -0.29 -18.66 -17.49
CA PHE A 461 0.34 -18.03 -16.35
C PHE A 461 1.74 -18.57 -16.09
N ASP A 462 1.88 -19.92 -16.07
CA ASP A 462 3.16 -20.56 -15.80
C ASP A 462 4.20 -20.24 -16.87
N SER A 463 3.79 -20.21 -18.15
CA SER A 463 4.70 -19.83 -19.25
C SER A 463 5.14 -18.36 -19.15
N ALA A 464 4.24 -17.45 -18.74
CA ALA A 464 4.60 -16.05 -18.57
C ALA A 464 5.57 -15.84 -17.40
N VAL A 465 5.34 -16.52 -16.28
CA VAL A 465 6.26 -16.49 -15.12
C VAL A 465 7.63 -17.08 -15.51
N ASN A 466 7.64 -18.24 -16.17
CA ASN A 466 8.89 -18.85 -16.63
C ASN A 466 9.64 -17.95 -17.62
N MET A 467 8.92 -17.18 -18.43
CA MET A 467 9.53 -16.23 -19.35
C MET A 467 10.15 -15.03 -18.59
N GLU A 468 9.53 -14.54 -17.54
CA GLU A 468 10.09 -13.50 -16.69
C GLU A 468 11.29 -13.98 -15.87
N ASP A 469 11.25 -15.24 -15.41
CA ASP A 469 12.33 -15.86 -14.63
C ASP A 469 13.48 -16.39 -15.50
N GLY A 470 13.39 -16.33 -16.83
CA GLY A 470 14.44 -16.78 -17.74
C GLY A 470 14.47 -18.28 -17.97
N SER A 471 13.46 -19.03 -17.56
CA SER A 471 13.39 -20.50 -17.69
C SER A 471 12.45 -21.00 -18.79
N TYR A 472 12.01 -20.11 -19.68
CA TYR A 472 11.10 -20.43 -20.80
C TYR A 472 11.88 -20.61 -22.11
N GLU A 473 11.67 -21.73 -22.80
CA GLU A 473 12.17 -21.96 -24.15
C GLU A 473 11.21 -21.34 -25.18
N LEU A 474 11.72 -20.39 -25.96
CA LEU A 474 10.95 -19.66 -26.96
C LEU A 474 10.45 -20.58 -28.06
N GLN A 475 9.16 -20.55 -28.30
CA GLN A 475 8.50 -21.28 -29.36
C GLN A 475 8.44 -20.43 -30.67
N PRO A 476 8.33 -21.04 -31.86
CA PRO A 476 8.21 -20.31 -33.11
C PRO A 476 7.05 -19.31 -33.15
N GLU A 477 5.95 -19.60 -32.46
CA GLU A 477 4.77 -18.73 -32.34
C GLU A 477 4.98 -17.48 -31.48
N ASP A 478 6.01 -17.47 -30.63
CA ASP A 478 6.37 -16.32 -29.81
C ASP A 478 7.07 -15.23 -30.62
N LEU A 479 7.58 -15.57 -31.80
CA LEU A 479 8.36 -14.70 -32.66
C LEU A 479 7.49 -13.88 -33.63
N PRO A 480 7.95 -12.69 -34.05
CA PRO A 480 9.18 -12.03 -33.62
C PRO A 480 9.02 -11.40 -32.24
N ALA A 481 10.01 -11.57 -31.38
CA ALA A 481 10.10 -11.00 -30.05
C ALA A 481 11.47 -10.35 -29.81
N TYR A 482 11.51 -9.37 -28.92
CA TYR A 482 12.73 -8.65 -28.57
C TYR A 482 12.90 -8.67 -27.06
N GLN A 483 14.15 -8.68 -26.62
CA GLN A 483 14.49 -8.67 -25.21
C GLN A 483 15.30 -7.45 -24.84
N VAL A 484 14.89 -6.80 -23.74
CA VAL A 484 15.66 -5.80 -23.03
C VAL A 484 16.41 -6.49 -21.90
N TYR A 485 17.73 -6.30 -21.82
CA TYR A 485 18.62 -6.94 -20.85
C TYR A 485 19.76 -6.01 -20.47
N GLN A 486 20.49 -6.33 -19.39
CA GLN A 486 21.69 -5.58 -19.02
C GLN A 486 22.89 -5.98 -19.88
N CYS A 487 23.61 -4.99 -20.42
CA CYS A 487 24.83 -5.24 -21.20
C CYS A 487 25.93 -5.78 -20.28
N SER A 488 26.60 -6.84 -20.70
CA SER A 488 27.50 -7.66 -19.89
C SER A 488 28.68 -6.97 -19.21
N ALA A 489 29.11 -5.77 -19.67
CA ALA A 489 30.25 -5.05 -19.12
C ALA A 489 29.87 -3.96 -18.11
N ASP A 490 28.62 -3.52 -18.12
CA ASP A 490 28.12 -2.43 -17.30
C ASP A 490 26.68 -2.72 -16.95
N GLN A 491 26.44 -3.16 -15.72
CA GLN A 491 25.09 -3.51 -15.25
C GLN A 491 24.13 -2.31 -15.24
N GLU A 492 24.63 -1.09 -15.29
CA GLU A 492 23.79 0.12 -15.37
C GLU A 492 23.28 0.38 -16.80
N ARG A 493 23.92 -0.19 -17.83
CA ARG A 493 23.54 0.00 -19.22
C ARG A 493 22.62 -1.12 -19.71
N LEU A 494 21.52 -0.73 -20.33
CA LEU A 494 20.56 -1.64 -20.93
C LEU A 494 20.78 -1.74 -22.44
N CYS A 495 20.52 -2.94 -22.97
CA CYS A 495 20.58 -3.27 -24.37
C CYS A 495 19.29 -3.92 -24.82
N ILE A 496 19.07 -3.99 -26.16
CA ILE A 496 17.94 -4.68 -26.76
C ILE A 496 18.42 -5.57 -27.91
N ARG A 497 17.85 -6.77 -28.03
CA ARG A 497 18.18 -7.72 -29.10
C ARG A 497 16.92 -8.44 -29.60
N PRO A 498 16.90 -8.93 -30.87
CA PRO A 498 15.92 -9.88 -31.31
C PRO A 498 16.19 -11.26 -30.67
N LEU A 499 15.12 -12.02 -30.48
CA LEU A 499 15.16 -13.40 -29.98
C LEU A 499 14.95 -14.38 -31.12
N ALA A 500 15.49 -15.62 -30.99
CA ALA A 500 15.30 -16.71 -31.92
C ALA A 500 14.57 -17.90 -31.28
N ALA A 501 13.95 -18.76 -32.09
CA ALA A 501 13.29 -19.98 -31.58
C ALA A 501 14.32 -20.97 -31.01
N GLY A 502 13.93 -21.63 -29.92
CA GLY A 502 14.82 -22.57 -29.21
C GLY A 502 15.84 -21.90 -28.30
N GLU A 503 15.92 -20.58 -28.25
CA GLU A 503 16.67 -19.89 -27.20
C GLU A 503 15.97 -20.07 -25.86
N MET A 504 16.70 -20.53 -24.85
CA MET A 504 16.30 -20.33 -23.46
C MET A 504 16.52 -18.86 -23.16
N ASN A 505 15.58 -18.22 -22.48
CA ASN A 505 15.82 -16.86 -22.00
C ASN A 505 17.04 -16.79 -21.03
N ASP A 506 17.47 -17.93 -20.48
CA ASP A 506 18.61 -18.10 -19.59
C ASP A 506 19.98 -17.98 -20.34
N ASP A 507 20.06 -18.23 -21.66
CA ASP A 507 21.25 -17.99 -22.48
C ASP A 507 21.70 -16.52 -22.55
N LEU A 508 21.11 -15.66 -21.75
CA LEU A 508 21.18 -14.21 -21.77
C LEU A 508 22.06 -13.60 -20.68
N GLY A 509 22.97 -14.41 -20.09
CA GLY A 509 23.99 -13.92 -19.18
C GLY A 509 23.52 -13.71 -17.73
N ILE A 510 22.37 -14.24 -17.37
CA ILE A 510 21.97 -14.38 -15.97
C ILE A 510 22.25 -15.84 -15.56
N HIS A 511 23.50 -16.19 -15.36
CA HIS A 511 23.81 -17.46 -14.71
C HIS A 511 23.41 -17.37 -13.23
N PRO A 512 22.67 -18.39 -12.69
CA PRO A 512 22.32 -18.44 -11.26
C PRO A 512 23.53 -18.55 -10.32
N ASN A 513 24.75 -18.68 -10.87
CA ASN A 513 25.98 -18.94 -10.14
C ASN A 513 26.92 -17.74 -10.01
N ASP A 514 26.52 -16.54 -10.40
CA ASP A 514 27.29 -15.31 -10.16
C ASP A 514 26.83 -14.61 -8.85
N GLU A 515 26.67 -15.40 -7.76
CA GLU A 515 26.60 -14.91 -6.38
C GLU A 515 28.01 -14.65 -5.81
#